data_85c7fa06a188816b7df99d9869e5db49
#
_entry.id   85c7fa06a188816b7df99d9869e5db49
#
_cell.length_a   1.000
_cell.length_b   1.000
_cell.length_c   1.000
_cell.angle_alpha   90.00
_cell.angle_beta   90.00
_cell.angle_gamma   90.00
#
_symmetry.space_group_name_H-M   'P 1'
#
loop_
_entity.id
_entity.type
_entity.pdbx_description
1 polymer ?
#
loop_
_entity_poly.entity_id
_entity_poly.type
_entity_poly.pdbx_seq_one_letter_code
_entity_poly.pdbx_strand_id
1 'polypeptide(L)'
;MKYGVIDVGGGLRGIYGAGVLDRCLEEDLRFDLCIGVSAGSANMASYLAGQHGRNKPFYDEYSFRMEYMSVRNLIRKHSYLDLGYVYGTLSNAGGENPLDYAALARSPAELCVVAANAQNGEAQYFTKADLHPDAVSYTHLTL
;
A
#
# COMPACT_ATOMS: atom_id res chain seq x y z
N MET A 1 -1.50 7.24 26.43
CA MET A 1 -2.30 7.92 25.39
C MET A 1 -2.07 7.14 24.12
N LYS A 2 -3.09 6.83 23.32
CA LYS A 2 -2.91 6.14 22.04
C LYS A 2 -2.99 7.16 20.90
N TYR A 3 -2.13 6.99 19.91
CA TYR A 3 -2.06 7.85 18.74
C TYR A 3 -2.44 7.06 17.49
N GLY A 4 -3.31 7.63 16.65
CA GLY A 4 -3.66 7.06 15.36
C GLY A 4 -3.24 7.97 14.21
N VAL A 5 -3.00 7.38 13.05
CA VAL A 5 -2.74 8.09 11.80
C VAL A 5 -3.60 7.52 10.68
N ILE A 6 -4.10 8.38 9.81
CA ILE A 6 -4.92 8.01 8.66
C ILE A 6 -4.28 8.58 7.39
N ASP A 7 -4.00 7.72 6.42
CA ASP A 7 -3.61 8.12 5.05
C ASP A 7 -4.72 7.72 4.08
N VAL A 8 -5.38 8.71 3.53
CA VAL A 8 -6.48 8.50 2.58
C VAL A 8 -6.02 8.21 1.14
N GLY A 9 -4.71 8.19 0.92
CA GLY A 9 -4.13 7.91 -0.39
C GLY A 9 -4.33 9.06 -1.39
N GLY A 10 -4.80 8.71 -2.58
CA GLY A 10 -5.05 9.67 -3.67
C GLY A 10 -4.24 9.39 -4.94
N GLY A 11 -4.02 8.14 -5.26
CA GLY A 11 -3.20 7.71 -6.40
C GLY A 11 -1.76 8.21 -6.26
N LEU A 12 -1.19 8.80 -7.31
CA LEU A 12 0.18 9.32 -7.28
C LEU A 12 0.41 10.46 -6.28
N ARG A 13 -0.65 11.18 -5.85
CA ARG A 13 -0.54 12.19 -4.79
C ARG A 13 -0.22 11.58 -3.42
N GLY A 14 -0.39 10.28 -3.26
CA GLY A 14 0.02 9.50 -2.08
C GLY A 14 1.52 9.61 -1.76
N ILE A 15 2.35 10.10 -2.71
CA ILE A 15 3.77 10.41 -2.47
C ILE A 15 3.96 11.38 -1.30
N TYR A 16 3.03 12.32 -1.10
CA TYR A 16 3.08 13.23 0.05
C TYR A 16 2.94 12.46 1.37
N GLY A 17 1.94 11.58 1.47
CA GLY A 17 1.77 10.71 2.64
C GLY A 17 2.97 9.81 2.89
N ALA A 18 3.55 9.24 1.82
CA ALA A 18 4.78 8.45 1.90
C ALA A 18 5.93 9.27 2.52
N GLY A 19 6.16 10.50 2.06
CA GLY A 19 7.20 11.37 2.60
C GLY A 19 6.97 11.76 4.07
N VAL A 20 5.72 11.99 4.47
CA VAL A 20 5.36 12.25 5.88
C VAL A 20 5.67 11.03 6.74
N LEU A 21 5.30 9.83 6.30
CA LEU A 21 5.55 8.60 7.04
C LEU A 21 7.04 8.24 7.10
N ASP A 22 7.80 8.51 6.03
CA ASP A 22 9.26 8.38 6.03
C ASP A 22 9.88 9.32 7.08
N ARG A 23 9.40 10.57 7.14
CA ARG A 23 9.85 11.51 8.18
C ARG A 23 9.49 11.03 9.60
N CYS A 24 8.31 10.42 9.77
CA CYS A 24 7.96 9.81 11.05
C CYS A 24 8.93 8.67 11.44
N LEU A 25 9.39 7.86 10.47
CA LEU A 25 10.39 6.84 10.73
C LEU A 25 11.74 7.44 11.16
N GLU A 26 12.19 8.51 10.50
CA GLU A 26 13.43 9.22 10.83
C GLU A 26 13.42 9.79 12.25
N GLU A 27 12.28 10.33 12.68
CA GLU A 27 12.08 10.91 14.02
C GLU A 27 11.66 9.88 15.08
N ASP A 28 11.63 8.59 14.72
CA ASP A 28 11.15 7.50 15.58
C ASP A 28 9.73 7.74 16.16
N LEU A 29 8.90 8.47 15.42
CA LEU A 29 7.49 8.66 15.77
C LEU A 29 6.72 7.38 15.46
N ARG A 30 5.99 6.88 16.46
CA ARG A 30 5.22 5.63 16.35
C ARG A 30 3.75 5.91 16.65
N PHE A 31 2.89 5.23 15.88
CA PHE A 31 1.44 5.28 16.03
C PHE A 31 0.95 3.92 16.52
N ASP A 32 -0.09 3.92 17.37
CA ASP A 32 -0.73 2.70 17.86
C ASP A 32 -1.71 2.10 16.84
N LEU A 33 -2.31 2.97 16.00
CA LEU A 33 -3.27 2.60 14.96
C LEU A 33 -2.93 3.32 13.66
N CYS A 34 -2.78 2.56 12.58
CA CYS A 34 -2.55 3.05 11.23
C CYS A 34 -3.71 2.65 10.34
N ILE A 35 -4.41 3.63 9.75
CA ILE A 35 -5.52 3.40 8.83
C ILE A 35 -5.10 3.84 7.44
N GLY A 36 -5.19 2.94 6.46
CA GLY A 36 -4.85 3.22 5.07
C GLY A 36 -6.04 3.02 4.13
N VAL A 37 -6.21 3.96 3.20
CA VAL A 37 -7.20 3.88 2.13
C VAL A 37 -6.48 4.01 0.80
N SER A 38 -6.78 3.16 -0.20
CA SER A 38 -6.15 3.24 -1.52
C SER A 38 -4.61 3.17 -1.41
N ALA A 39 -3.87 4.08 -2.07
CA ALA A 39 -2.42 4.19 -1.98
C ALA A 39 -1.91 4.36 -0.53
N GLY A 40 -2.72 4.94 0.36
CA GLY A 40 -2.40 5.07 1.78
C GLY A 40 -2.22 3.73 2.49
N SER A 41 -2.89 2.67 2.03
CA SER A 41 -2.72 1.33 2.58
C SER A 41 -1.30 0.80 2.35
N ALA A 42 -0.73 1.01 1.16
CA ALA A 42 0.64 0.64 0.84
C ALA A 42 1.66 1.49 1.62
N ASN A 43 1.38 2.78 1.79
CA ASN A 43 2.20 3.68 2.60
C ASN A 43 2.26 3.22 4.06
N MET A 44 1.11 2.90 4.65
CA MET A 44 1.02 2.40 6.03
C MET A 44 1.71 1.05 6.21
N ALA A 45 1.56 0.13 5.25
CA ALA A 45 2.23 -1.17 5.31
C ALA A 45 3.76 -1.02 5.32
N SER A 46 4.31 -0.16 4.45
CA SER A 46 5.75 0.12 4.40
C SER A 46 6.26 0.82 5.67
N TYR A 47 5.50 1.78 6.19
CA TYR A 47 5.81 2.45 7.45
C TYR A 47 5.86 1.45 8.62
N LEU A 48 4.85 0.59 8.75
CA LEU A 48 4.80 -0.42 9.82
C LEU A 48 5.87 -1.50 9.68
N ALA A 49 6.31 -1.78 8.44
CA ALA A 49 7.46 -2.64 8.17
C ALA A 49 8.81 -1.95 8.45
N GLY A 50 8.82 -0.66 8.77
CA GLY A 50 10.05 0.12 8.99
C GLY A 50 10.87 0.36 7.73
N GLN A 51 10.26 0.23 6.55
CA GLN A 51 10.95 0.35 5.26
C GLN A 51 10.97 1.79 4.75
N HIS A 52 11.85 2.61 5.32
CA HIS A 52 12.09 3.99 4.89
C HIS A 52 12.39 4.08 3.39
N GLY A 53 11.78 5.05 2.71
CA GLY A 53 11.99 5.33 1.29
C GLY A 53 11.36 4.31 0.33
N ARG A 54 10.82 3.18 0.83
CA ARG A 54 10.29 2.11 -0.01
C ARG A 54 9.21 2.57 -0.97
N ASN A 55 8.32 3.46 -0.52
CA ASN A 55 7.16 3.86 -1.32
C ASN A 55 7.49 4.85 -2.43
N LYS A 56 8.54 5.66 -2.27
CA LYS A 56 8.89 6.72 -3.21
C LYS A 56 9.02 6.23 -4.67
N PRO A 57 9.75 5.13 -4.99
CA PRO A 57 9.88 4.64 -6.36
C PRO A 57 8.55 4.28 -7.03
N PHE A 58 7.54 3.85 -6.26
CA PHE A 58 6.21 3.54 -6.82
C PHE A 58 5.52 4.78 -7.40
N TYR A 59 5.85 5.96 -6.91
CA TYR A 59 5.23 7.21 -7.33
C TYR A 59 6.04 7.96 -8.40
N ASP A 60 7.37 7.95 -8.34
CA ASP A 60 8.23 8.79 -9.17
C ASP A 60 9.17 8.03 -10.12
N GLU A 61 9.15 6.68 -10.08
CA GLU A 61 9.94 5.85 -10.99
C GLU A 61 9.08 4.80 -11.69
N TYR A 62 8.50 3.87 -10.91
CA TYR A 62 7.75 2.75 -11.48
C TYR A 62 6.46 3.19 -12.16
N SER A 63 5.86 4.31 -11.70
CA SER A 63 4.63 4.87 -12.28
C SER A 63 4.79 5.28 -13.74
N PHE A 64 6.02 5.52 -14.22
CA PHE A 64 6.31 5.83 -15.62
C PHE A 64 6.48 4.58 -16.49
N ARG A 65 6.51 3.40 -15.91
CA ARG A 65 6.63 2.15 -16.66
C ARG A 65 5.30 1.81 -17.34
N MET A 66 5.37 1.35 -18.58
CA MET A 66 4.17 0.97 -19.36
C MET A 66 3.40 -0.19 -18.73
N GLU A 67 4.08 -1.04 -17.98
CA GLU A 67 3.51 -2.14 -17.22
C GLU A 67 2.68 -1.64 -16.04
N TYR A 68 3.07 -0.51 -15.44
CA TYR A 68 2.39 0.08 -14.28
C TYR A 68 1.09 0.78 -14.70
N MET A 69 1.20 1.78 -15.58
CA MET A 69 0.06 2.56 -16.08
C MET A 69 0.22 2.84 -17.57
N SER A 70 -0.75 2.42 -18.38
CA SER A 70 -0.73 2.71 -19.81
C SER A 70 -2.10 2.52 -20.48
N VAL A 71 -2.28 3.19 -21.63
CA VAL A 71 -3.41 2.95 -22.54
C VAL A 71 -3.39 1.50 -23.04
N ARG A 72 -2.19 0.91 -23.21
CA ARG A 72 -2.05 -0.50 -23.56
C ARG A 72 -2.68 -1.43 -22.52
N ASN A 73 -2.50 -1.14 -21.23
CA ASN A 73 -3.15 -1.87 -20.13
C ASN A 73 -4.67 -1.72 -20.23
N LEU A 74 -5.15 -0.49 -20.46
CA LEU A 74 -6.58 -0.23 -20.62
C LEU A 74 -7.21 -1.08 -21.74
N ILE A 75 -6.54 -1.17 -22.90
CA ILE A 75 -7.05 -1.95 -24.05
C ILE A 75 -6.97 -3.45 -23.77
N ARG A 76 -5.87 -3.94 -23.17
CA ARG A 76 -5.62 -5.39 -23.01
C ARG A 76 -6.20 -5.98 -21.74
N LYS A 77 -6.24 -5.20 -20.65
CA LYS A 77 -6.61 -5.66 -19.31
C LYS A 77 -7.87 -4.99 -18.76
N HIS A 78 -8.47 -4.08 -19.55
CA HIS A 78 -9.60 -3.24 -19.13
C HIS A 78 -9.33 -2.41 -17.88
N SER A 79 -8.04 -2.15 -17.58
CA SER A 79 -7.59 -1.33 -16.46
C SER A 79 -6.38 -0.52 -16.87
N TYR A 80 -6.40 0.79 -16.64
CA TYR A 80 -5.27 1.67 -16.92
C TYR A 80 -4.08 1.39 -15.98
N LEU A 81 -4.37 1.16 -14.70
CA LEU A 81 -3.40 0.78 -13.66
C LEU A 81 -3.38 -0.74 -13.50
N ASP A 82 -2.20 -1.34 -13.58
CA ASP A 82 -2.01 -2.77 -13.36
C ASP A 82 -1.60 -3.06 -11.92
N LEU A 83 -2.57 -3.32 -11.05
CA LEU A 83 -2.33 -3.67 -9.66
C LEU A 83 -1.61 -5.03 -9.52
N GLY A 84 -1.80 -5.95 -10.48
CA GLY A 84 -1.05 -7.20 -10.52
C GLY A 84 0.44 -6.99 -10.71
N TYR A 85 0.82 -6.01 -11.53
CA TYR A 85 2.22 -5.61 -11.67
C TYR A 85 2.76 -4.95 -10.39
N VAL A 86 1.99 -4.01 -9.82
CA VAL A 86 2.40 -3.25 -8.63
C VAL A 86 2.60 -4.18 -7.43
N TYR A 87 1.61 -4.98 -7.13
CA TYR A 87 1.63 -5.84 -5.93
C TYR A 87 2.24 -7.22 -6.22
N GLY A 88 1.89 -7.85 -7.35
CA GLY A 88 2.32 -9.18 -7.69
C GLY A 88 3.76 -9.25 -8.20
N THR A 89 4.22 -8.26 -8.97
CA THR A 89 5.57 -8.29 -9.54
C THR A 89 6.57 -7.46 -8.73
N LEU A 90 6.23 -6.24 -8.36
CA LEU A 90 7.18 -5.36 -7.68
C LEU A 90 7.27 -5.64 -6.18
N SER A 91 6.15 -5.89 -5.51
CA SER A 91 6.06 -5.93 -4.03
C SER A 91 6.15 -7.32 -3.42
N ASN A 92 6.03 -8.40 -4.20
CA ASN A 92 6.16 -9.76 -3.68
C ASN A 92 7.59 -10.12 -3.31
N ALA A 93 7.73 -11.18 -2.53
CA ALA A 93 9.03 -11.78 -2.23
C ALA A 93 9.76 -12.14 -3.54
N GLY A 94 10.97 -11.60 -3.73
CA GLY A 94 11.71 -11.73 -4.99
C GLY A 94 11.39 -10.67 -6.04
N GLY A 95 10.46 -9.76 -5.79
CA GLY A 95 10.21 -8.59 -6.61
C GLY A 95 11.31 -7.54 -6.49
N GLU A 96 11.20 -6.49 -7.30
CA GLU A 96 12.21 -5.42 -7.33
C GLU A 96 12.23 -4.57 -6.04
N ASN A 97 11.06 -4.45 -5.39
CA ASN A 97 10.89 -3.65 -4.18
C ASN A 97 9.93 -4.37 -3.20
N PRO A 98 10.38 -5.49 -2.60
CA PRO A 98 9.52 -6.34 -1.79
C PRO A 98 9.08 -5.68 -0.49
N LEU A 99 7.85 -5.96 -0.06
CA LEU A 99 7.38 -5.62 1.27
C LEU A 99 7.89 -6.66 2.28
N ASP A 100 8.49 -6.19 3.37
CA ASP A 100 8.86 -7.08 4.50
C ASP A 100 7.62 -7.40 5.35
N TYR A 101 6.91 -8.45 4.94
CA TYR A 101 5.73 -8.95 5.66
C TYR A 101 6.04 -9.40 7.07
N ALA A 102 7.23 -9.96 7.29
CA ALA A 102 7.60 -10.42 8.61
C ALA A 102 7.77 -9.25 9.57
N ALA A 103 8.38 -8.15 9.11
CA ALA A 103 8.47 -6.91 9.88
C ALA A 103 7.09 -6.29 10.12
N LEU A 104 6.25 -6.19 9.08
CA LEU A 104 4.88 -5.70 9.17
C LEU A 104 4.07 -6.50 10.21
N ALA A 105 4.12 -7.82 10.16
CA ALA A 105 3.40 -8.69 11.11
C ALA A 105 3.88 -8.53 12.56
N ARG A 106 5.18 -8.29 12.76
CA ARG A 106 5.76 -8.08 14.10
C ARG A 106 5.54 -6.68 14.66
N SER A 107 5.14 -5.71 13.83
CA SER A 107 4.86 -4.34 14.31
C SER A 107 3.81 -4.37 15.42
N PRO A 108 3.99 -3.67 16.54
CA PRO A 108 3.01 -3.66 17.64
C PRO A 108 1.76 -2.84 17.30
N ALA A 109 1.84 -1.93 16.34
CA ALA A 109 0.70 -1.09 15.95
C ALA A 109 -0.37 -1.88 15.21
N GLU A 110 -1.62 -1.48 15.34
CA GLU A 110 -2.73 -2.01 14.58
C GLU A 110 -2.72 -1.43 13.16
N LEU A 111 -3.02 -2.26 12.14
CA LEU A 111 -3.25 -1.82 10.76
C LEU A 111 -4.70 -2.06 10.40
N CYS A 112 -5.34 -1.05 9.84
CA CYS A 112 -6.66 -1.14 9.22
C CYS A 112 -6.56 -0.66 7.78
N VAL A 113 -6.82 -1.56 6.82
CA VAL A 113 -6.95 -1.23 5.40
C VAL A 113 -8.43 -1.10 5.08
N VAL A 114 -8.81 0.01 4.48
CA VAL A 114 -10.20 0.26 4.10
C VAL A 114 -10.37 0.12 2.59
N ALA A 115 -11.32 -0.71 2.20
CA ALA A 115 -11.70 -0.90 0.80
C ALA A 115 -13.21 -0.80 0.63
N ALA A 116 -13.69 -0.60 -0.58
CA ALA A 116 -15.11 -0.65 -0.92
C ALA A 116 -15.46 -2.00 -1.55
N ASN A 117 -16.58 -2.57 -1.14
CA ASN A 117 -17.15 -3.74 -1.81
C ASN A 117 -17.75 -3.32 -3.15
N ALA A 118 -17.22 -3.85 -4.26
CA ALA A 118 -17.66 -3.49 -5.60
C ALA A 118 -19.13 -3.87 -5.93
N GLN A 119 -19.73 -4.78 -5.17
CA GLN A 119 -21.09 -5.23 -5.41
C GLN A 119 -22.14 -4.32 -4.77
N ASN A 120 -21.85 -3.80 -3.56
CA ASN A 120 -22.84 -3.05 -2.78
C ASN A 120 -22.35 -1.66 -2.33
N GLY A 121 -21.07 -1.32 -2.58
CA GLY A 121 -20.49 -0.03 -2.21
C GLY A 121 -20.18 0.11 -0.71
N GLU A 122 -20.38 -0.92 0.10
CA GLU A 122 -20.12 -0.86 1.53
C GLU A 122 -18.62 -0.87 1.85
N ALA A 123 -18.23 -0.13 2.89
CA ALA A 123 -16.86 -0.15 3.38
C ALA A 123 -16.54 -1.51 4.01
N GLN A 124 -15.39 -2.05 3.64
CA GLN A 124 -14.80 -3.24 4.25
C GLN A 124 -13.48 -2.88 4.92
N TYR A 125 -13.23 -3.48 6.07
CA TYR A 125 -12.08 -3.22 6.91
C TYR A 125 -11.26 -4.50 7.05
N PHE A 126 -9.99 -4.42 6.67
CA PHE A 126 -9.04 -5.51 6.77
C PHE A 126 -7.98 -5.17 7.79
N THR A 127 -7.60 -6.14 8.60
CA THR A 127 -6.59 -6.01 9.64
C THR A 127 -5.32 -6.79 9.27
N LYS A 128 -4.30 -6.74 10.11
CA LYS A 128 -3.10 -7.58 9.90
C LYS A 128 -3.41 -9.08 9.89
N ALA A 129 -4.46 -9.53 10.59
CA ALA A 129 -4.86 -10.93 10.59
C ALA A 129 -5.37 -11.42 9.22
N ASP A 130 -5.85 -10.49 8.39
CA ASP A 130 -6.34 -10.77 7.04
C ASP A 130 -5.23 -10.70 5.99
N LEU A 131 -4.02 -10.22 6.38
CA LEU A 131 -2.88 -10.09 5.49
C LEU A 131 -2.07 -11.39 5.50
N HIS A 132 -2.14 -12.14 4.41
CA HIS A 132 -1.24 -13.27 4.16
C HIS A 132 -0.15 -12.86 3.17
N PRO A 133 1.05 -13.48 3.19
CA PRO A 133 2.10 -13.21 2.20
C PRO A 133 1.62 -13.32 0.75
N ASP A 134 0.67 -14.22 0.50
CA ASP A 134 0.02 -14.39 -0.81
C ASP A 134 -1.14 -13.39 -1.02
N ALA A 135 -1.66 -12.77 0.03
CA ALA A 135 -2.83 -11.87 -0.04
C ALA A 135 -2.50 -10.50 -0.64
N VAL A 136 -1.21 -10.14 -0.78
CA VAL A 136 -0.84 -8.93 -1.52
C VAL A 136 -1.15 -9.08 -3.00
N SER A 137 -1.14 -10.31 -3.52
CA SER A 137 -1.65 -10.58 -4.86
C SER A 137 -3.19 -10.54 -4.94
N TYR A 138 -3.89 -10.64 -3.81
CA TYR A 138 -5.36 -10.67 -3.72
C TYR A 138 -5.97 -9.34 -3.24
N THR A 139 -5.20 -8.30 -2.98
CA THR A 139 -5.75 -6.94 -2.89
C THR A 139 -6.26 -6.44 -4.24
N HIS A 140 -6.72 -7.35 -5.08
CA HIS A 140 -7.67 -7.09 -6.17
C HIS A 140 -9.07 -6.77 -5.63
N LEU A 141 -9.17 -6.37 -4.39
CA LEU A 141 -10.33 -5.67 -3.92
C LEU A 141 -10.34 -4.35 -4.68
N THR A 142 -11.01 -4.41 -5.80
CA THR A 142 -11.29 -3.34 -6.74
C THR A 142 -11.55 -2.05 -6.00
N LEU A 143 -10.59 -1.15 -6.12
CA LEU A 143 -10.80 0.26 -5.86
C LEU A 143 -11.71 0.83 -6.94
#